data_119c3f4c33cff111030b9958ec9b38a4
#
_entry.id   119c3f4c33cff111030b9958ec9b38a4
#
_cell.length_a   1.000
_cell.length_b   1.000
_cell.length_c   1.000
_cell.angle_alpha   90.00
_cell.angle_beta   90.00
_cell.angle_gamma   90.00
#
_symmetry.space_group_name_H-M   'P 1'
#
loop_
_entity.id
_entity.type
_entity.pdbx_description
1 polymer ?
#
loop_
_entity_poly.entity_id
_entity_poly.type
_entity_poly.pdbx_seq_one_letter_code
_entity_poly.pdbx_strand_id
1 'polypeptide(L)'
;SAAPDGPQNVLDAVAVATAPGARGVVAVCAGTIHSAVDVQKMHTYRVDAFGSGDAGPIGYVEEGVVRLVRNWPSAPVSYAPEAIEKIVNLAVWPWVEIVMNYTGARGAIVKALMNQPQNSSASGDEPVLKGLVVAATGNGTVHQDLEKALLEAKHSGVAVVRATRCPMGR
;
A
#
# COMPACT_ATOMS: atom_id res chain seq x y z
N SER A 1 -11.28 -22.92 8.11
CA SER A 1 -12.68 -22.49 7.93
C SER A 1 -13.53 -23.66 7.46
N ALA A 2 -14.72 -23.81 8.02
CA ALA A 2 -15.67 -24.87 7.59
C ALA A 2 -16.24 -24.58 6.17
N ALA A 3 -16.15 -23.36 5.72
CA ALA A 3 -16.53 -22.90 4.37
C ALA A 3 -15.38 -22.07 3.78
N PRO A 4 -14.40 -22.71 3.13
CA PRO A 4 -13.28 -22.00 2.52
C PRO A 4 -13.78 -21.20 1.31
N ASP A 5 -13.51 -19.91 1.29
CA ASP A 5 -13.86 -18.98 0.21
C ASP A 5 -12.82 -18.93 -0.92
N GLY A 6 -11.60 -19.43 -0.66
CA GLY A 6 -10.49 -19.36 -1.59
C GLY A 6 -10.78 -19.96 -2.98
N PRO A 7 -11.32 -21.18 -3.11
CA PRO A 7 -11.62 -21.76 -4.41
C PRO A 7 -12.60 -20.91 -5.22
N GLN A 8 -13.66 -20.36 -4.60
CA GLN A 8 -14.60 -19.50 -5.29
C GLN A 8 -13.96 -18.18 -5.73
N ASN A 9 -13.14 -17.57 -4.88
CA ASN A 9 -12.41 -16.35 -5.22
C ASN A 9 -11.47 -16.56 -6.43
N VAL A 10 -10.87 -17.73 -6.56
CA VAL A 10 -10.03 -18.07 -7.73
C VAL A 10 -10.89 -18.22 -9.00
N LEU A 11 -12.03 -18.90 -8.94
CA LEU A 11 -12.94 -19.01 -10.08
C LEU A 11 -13.44 -17.65 -10.52
N ASP A 12 -13.85 -16.81 -9.59
CA ASP A 12 -14.29 -15.45 -9.86
C ASP A 12 -13.17 -14.60 -10.48
N ALA A 13 -11.94 -14.74 -9.99
CA ALA A 13 -10.78 -14.04 -10.54
C ALA A 13 -10.48 -14.48 -11.99
N VAL A 14 -10.63 -15.76 -12.32
CA VAL A 14 -10.50 -16.27 -13.69
C VAL A 14 -11.59 -15.69 -14.59
N ALA A 15 -12.86 -15.67 -14.12
CA ALA A 15 -13.96 -15.07 -14.86
C ALA A 15 -13.70 -13.59 -15.17
N VAL A 16 -13.16 -12.85 -14.19
CA VAL A 16 -12.77 -11.44 -14.35
C VAL A 16 -11.63 -11.27 -15.35
N ALA A 17 -10.57 -12.09 -15.24
CA ALA A 17 -9.39 -11.99 -16.09
C ALA A 17 -9.72 -12.30 -17.58
N THR A 18 -10.73 -13.13 -17.81
CA THR A 18 -11.20 -13.52 -19.16
C THR A 18 -12.35 -12.68 -19.67
N ALA A 19 -12.88 -11.75 -18.87
CA ALA A 19 -14.00 -10.91 -19.27
C ALA A 19 -13.64 -9.96 -20.44
N PRO A 20 -14.56 -9.72 -21.39
CA PRO A 20 -14.32 -8.81 -22.50
C PRO A 20 -13.90 -7.40 -22.01
N GLY A 21 -12.79 -6.90 -22.53
CA GLY A 21 -12.27 -5.57 -22.18
C GLY A 21 -11.65 -5.45 -20.80
N ALA A 22 -11.44 -6.56 -20.08
CA ALA A 22 -10.73 -6.59 -18.79
C ALA A 22 -9.34 -5.97 -18.93
N ARG A 23 -9.01 -5.04 -18.03
CA ARG A 23 -7.72 -4.34 -18.02
C ARG A 23 -7.40 -3.77 -16.64
N GLY A 24 -6.13 -3.47 -16.43
CA GLY A 24 -5.63 -2.95 -15.16
C GLY A 24 -5.42 -4.05 -14.14
N VAL A 25 -5.20 -3.66 -12.88
CA VAL A 25 -5.04 -4.57 -11.76
C VAL A 25 -6.26 -4.45 -10.85
N VAL A 26 -6.86 -5.59 -10.55
CA VAL A 26 -8.03 -5.66 -9.68
C VAL A 26 -7.86 -6.78 -8.65
N ALA A 27 -8.52 -6.63 -7.51
CA ALA A 27 -8.68 -7.69 -6.53
C ALA A 27 -10.12 -8.22 -6.59
N VAL A 28 -10.27 -9.54 -6.53
CA VAL A 28 -11.58 -10.19 -6.53
C VAL A 28 -11.73 -10.98 -5.24
N CYS A 29 -12.78 -10.68 -4.47
CA CYS A 29 -13.05 -11.34 -3.21
C CYS A 29 -14.55 -11.33 -2.90
N ALA A 30 -15.07 -12.49 -2.51
CA ALA A 30 -16.49 -12.69 -2.19
C ALA A 30 -17.44 -12.12 -3.28
N GLY A 31 -17.13 -12.44 -4.55
CA GLY A 31 -17.91 -11.98 -5.70
C GLY A 31 -17.79 -10.49 -6.01
N THR A 32 -16.96 -9.73 -5.30
CA THR A 32 -16.78 -8.30 -5.50
C THR A 32 -15.47 -8.01 -6.22
N ILE A 33 -15.52 -7.13 -7.22
CA ILE A 33 -14.36 -6.69 -8.00
C ILE A 33 -13.93 -5.30 -7.51
N HIS A 34 -12.72 -5.19 -6.99
CA HIS A 34 -12.15 -3.96 -6.45
C HIS A 34 -11.01 -3.44 -7.33
N SER A 35 -10.89 -2.14 -7.49
CA SER A 35 -9.69 -1.52 -8.05
C SER A 35 -8.49 -1.72 -7.12
N ALA A 36 -7.32 -2.07 -7.66
CA ALA A 36 -6.10 -2.16 -6.87
C ALA A 36 -5.70 -0.85 -6.19
N VAL A 37 -6.15 0.29 -6.70
CA VAL A 37 -5.88 1.61 -6.12
C VAL A 37 -6.72 1.88 -4.87
N ASP A 38 -7.95 1.33 -4.84
CA ASP A 38 -8.94 1.65 -3.81
C ASP A 38 -9.13 0.54 -2.77
N VAL A 39 -8.70 -0.71 -3.10
CA VAL A 39 -8.96 -1.87 -2.26
C VAL A 39 -8.17 -1.84 -0.96
N GLN A 40 -8.86 -2.10 0.13
CA GLN A 40 -8.27 -2.26 1.46
C GLN A 40 -8.91 -3.43 2.19
N LYS A 41 -8.13 -4.12 3.05
CA LYS A 41 -8.69 -5.11 3.95
C LYS A 41 -9.33 -4.41 5.14
N MET A 42 -10.65 -4.43 5.20
CA MET A 42 -11.46 -3.71 6.18
C MET A 42 -11.82 -4.55 7.39
N HIS A 43 -11.75 -5.88 7.29
CA HIS A 43 -12.16 -6.77 8.37
C HIS A 43 -11.20 -7.94 8.54
N THR A 44 -10.93 -8.32 9.78
CA THR A 44 -9.96 -9.38 10.10
C THR A 44 -10.49 -10.79 9.85
N TYR A 45 -11.81 -11.00 9.92
CA TYR A 45 -12.41 -12.34 9.99
C TYR A 45 -13.45 -12.62 8.89
N ARG A 46 -14.23 -11.64 8.46
CA ARG A 46 -15.32 -11.83 7.49
C ARG A 46 -14.80 -12.31 6.13
N VAL A 47 -15.60 -13.08 5.39
CA VAL A 47 -15.26 -13.50 4.02
C VAL A 47 -15.25 -12.33 3.04
N ASP A 48 -16.19 -11.37 3.22
CA ASP A 48 -16.24 -10.08 2.52
C ASP A 48 -15.32 -9.04 3.19
N ALA A 49 -14.09 -9.42 3.46
CA ALA A 49 -13.16 -8.65 4.27
C ALA A 49 -12.57 -7.42 3.57
N PHE A 50 -12.75 -7.28 2.26
CA PHE A 50 -12.21 -6.18 1.49
C PHE A 50 -13.28 -5.14 1.15
N GLY A 51 -12.84 -3.89 1.01
CA GLY A 51 -13.69 -2.77 0.61
C GLY A 51 -12.91 -1.75 -0.22
N SER A 52 -13.62 -0.92 -0.95
CA SER A 52 -13.05 0.15 -1.79
C SER A 52 -13.44 1.55 -1.29
N GLY A 53 -13.79 1.68 0.00
CA GLY A 53 -14.13 2.96 0.62
C GLY A 53 -15.17 3.75 -0.20
N ASP A 54 -14.98 5.06 -0.29
CA ASP A 54 -15.86 5.99 -1.00
C ASP A 54 -15.87 5.78 -2.52
N ALA A 55 -14.83 5.14 -3.07
CA ALA A 55 -14.77 4.83 -4.50
C ALA A 55 -15.76 3.72 -4.90
N GLY A 56 -16.09 2.82 -3.98
CA GLY A 56 -16.93 1.66 -4.24
C GLY A 56 -16.28 0.61 -5.14
N PRO A 57 -16.93 -0.54 -5.37
CA PRO A 57 -16.44 -1.60 -6.23
C PRO A 57 -16.46 -1.22 -7.71
N ILE A 58 -15.69 -1.92 -8.53
CA ILE A 58 -15.77 -1.84 -9.99
C ILE A 58 -16.98 -2.62 -10.49
N GLY A 59 -17.29 -3.74 -9.88
CA GLY A 59 -18.36 -4.62 -10.27
C GLY A 59 -18.45 -5.85 -9.38
N TYR A 60 -19.18 -6.82 -9.89
CA TYR A 60 -19.47 -8.07 -9.20
C TYR A 60 -19.35 -9.25 -10.16
N VAL A 61 -19.05 -10.43 -9.61
CA VAL A 61 -19.13 -11.70 -10.30
C VAL A 61 -20.31 -12.45 -9.72
N GLU A 62 -21.25 -12.80 -10.57
CA GLU A 62 -22.46 -13.53 -10.22
C GLU A 62 -22.57 -14.74 -11.15
N GLU A 63 -22.50 -15.96 -10.60
CA GLU A 63 -22.50 -17.22 -11.37
C GLU A 63 -21.47 -17.26 -12.52
N GLY A 64 -20.26 -16.73 -12.27
CA GLY A 64 -19.20 -16.66 -13.27
C GLY A 64 -19.37 -15.55 -14.33
N VAL A 65 -20.39 -14.72 -14.21
CA VAL A 65 -20.64 -13.59 -15.11
C VAL A 65 -20.20 -12.29 -14.45
N VAL A 66 -19.41 -11.50 -15.15
CA VAL A 66 -18.95 -10.19 -14.69
C VAL A 66 -20.01 -9.13 -14.99
N ARG A 67 -20.45 -8.43 -13.94
CA ARG A 67 -21.33 -7.27 -14.03
C ARG A 67 -20.63 -6.03 -13.52
N LEU A 68 -20.27 -5.12 -14.41
CA LEU A 68 -19.61 -3.87 -14.06
C LEU A 68 -20.62 -2.80 -13.60
N VAL A 69 -20.23 -2.03 -12.59
CA VAL A 69 -20.93 -0.82 -12.14
C VAL A 69 -20.12 0.44 -12.44
N ARG A 70 -18.82 0.26 -12.72
CA ARG A 70 -17.90 1.29 -13.20
C ARG A 70 -17.06 0.74 -14.35
N ASN A 71 -16.39 1.62 -15.06
CA ASN A 71 -15.42 1.20 -16.07
C ASN A 71 -14.23 0.48 -15.44
N TRP A 72 -13.61 -0.41 -16.21
CA TRP A 72 -12.30 -0.98 -15.86
C TRP A 72 -11.30 0.13 -15.55
N PRO A 73 -10.32 -0.12 -14.65
CA PRO A 73 -9.30 0.87 -14.36
C PRO A 73 -8.61 1.34 -15.63
N SER A 74 -8.58 2.65 -15.85
CA SER A 74 -7.74 3.23 -16.87
C SER A 74 -6.29 3.19 -16.36
N ALA A 75 -5.33 2.90 -17.24
CA ALA A 75 -3.93 3.00 -16.87
C ALA A 75 -3.65 4.44 -16.41
N PRO A 76 -3.38 4.68 -15.13
CA PRO A 76 -2.94 5.95 -14.69
C PRO A 76 -1.55 6.16 -15.16
N VAL A 77 -0.87 6.91 -15.52
CA VAL A 77 0.56 7.15 -15.76
C VAL A 77 1.32 5.91 -16.21
N SER A 78 1.77 5.90 -17.45
CA SER A 78 2.83 5.00 -17.90
C SER A 78 4.09 5.33 -17.10
N TYR A 79 4.50 4.47 -16.19
CA TYR A 79 5.85 4.55 -15.64
C TYR A 79 6.83 4.31 -16.78
N ALA A 80 7.83 5.17 -16.89
CA ALA A 80 8.88 4.99 -17.88
C ALA A 80 9.51 3.59 -17.69
N PRO A 81 9.64 2.79 -18.75
CA PRO A 81 10.24 1.45 -18.65
C PRO A 81 11.57 1.47 -17.91
N GLU A 82 12.36 2.52 -18.08
CA GLU A 82 13.65 2.73 -17.45
C GLU A 82 13.55 2.85 -15.92
N ALA A 83 12.45 3.37 -15.39
CA ALA A 83 12.23 3.45 -13.94
C ALA A 83 11.96 2.08 -13.34
N ILE A 84 11.21 1.23 -14.04
CA ILE A 84 10.95 -0.15 -13.64
C ILE A 84 12.23 -0.97 -13.71
N GLU A 85 12.96 -0.89 -14.81
CA GLU A 85 14.23 -1.58 -15.00
C GLU A 85 15.25 -1.20 -13.92
N LYS A 86 15.34 0.08 -13.58
CA LYS A 86 16.20 0.56 -12.49
C LYS A 86 15.85 -0.06 -11.15
N ILE A 87 14.55 -0.23 -10.84
CA ILE A 87 14.10 -0.84 -9.60
C ILE A 87 14.39 -2.35 -9.58
N VAL A 88 14.09 -3.04 -10.69
CA VAL A 88 14.29 -4.49 -10.80
C VAL A 88 15.78 -4.87 -10.68
N ASN A 89 16.67 -4.02 -11.18
CA ASN A 89 18.12 -4.27 -11.17
C ASN A 89 18.83 -3.80 -9.90
N LEU A 90 18.11 -3.35 -8.85
CA LEU A 90 18.73 -3.01 -7.58
C LEU A 90 19.30 -4.26 -6.90
N ALA A 91 20.60 -4.28 -6.65
CA ALA A 91 21.26 -5.35 -5.89
C ALA A 91 20.81 -5.35 -4.42
N VAL A 92 20.61 -4.16 -3.84
CA VAL A 92 20.14 -3.96 -2.46
C VAL A 92 18.94 -3.02 -2.48
N TRP A 93 17.83 -3.46 -1.92
CA TRP A 93 16.63 -2.64 -1.79
C TRP A 93 16.81 -1.58 -0.71
N PRO A 94 16.33 -0.35 -0.93
CA PRO A 94 16.40 0.68 0.09
C PRO A 94 15.56 0.30 1.31
N TRP A 95 16.10 0.52 2.49
CA TRP A 95 15.33 0.37 3.72
C TRP A 95 14.36 1.55 3.88
N VAL A 96 13.07 1.24 4.01
CA VAL A 96 11.97 2.19 4.24
C VAL A 96 11.19 1.72 5.46
N GLU A 97 11.00 2.60 6.44
CA GLU A 97 10.26 2.31 7.67
C GLU A 97 8.94 3.08 7.75
N ILE A 98 7.97 2.50 8.45
CA ILE A 98 6.70 3.16 8.77
C ILE A 98 6.74 3.63 10.21
N VAL A 99 6.54 4.94 10.42
CA VAL A 99 6.49 5.56 11.72
C VAL A 99 5.07 6.03 12.03
N MET A 100 4.53 5.58 13.16
CA MET A 100 3.17 5.95 13.56
C MET A 100 3.14 7.27 14.33
N ASN A 101 2.19 8.13 13.98
CA ASN A 101 1.82 9.29 14.79
C ASN A 101 0.75 8.91 15.82
N TYR A 102 0.87 9.42 17.04
CA TYR A 102 -0.09 9.27 18.13
C TYR A 102 0.08 10.42 19.13
N THR A 103 -0.85 10.55 20.08
CA THR A 103 -0.73 11.53 21.15
C THR A 103 0.52 11.28 21.98
N GLY A 104 1.42 12.25 22.05
CA GLY A 104 2.70 12.13 22.74
C GLY A 104 3.82 11.46 21.91
N ALA A 105 3.70 11.31 20.61
CA ALA A 105 4.76 10.87 19.74
C ALA A 105 5.96 11.84 19.80
N ARG A 106 7.11 11.38 20.29
CA ARG A 106 8.26 12.25 20.62
C ARG A 106 9.39 12.21 19.60
N GLY A 107 9.22 11.62 18.45
CA GLY A 107 10.30 11.52 17.46
C GLY A 107 11.50 10.65 17.86
N ALA A 108 11.49 10.06 19.05
CA ALA A 108 12.58 9.20 19.53
C ALA A 108 12.83 7.99 18.61
N ILE A 109 11.76 7.45 18.04
CA ILE A 109 11.86 6.35 17.08
C ILE A 109 12.60 6.77 15.81
N VAL A 110 12.34 7.96 15.29
CA VAL A 110 13.05 8.50 14.11
C VAL A 110 14.53 8.66 14.43
N LYS A 111 14.86 9.23 15.59
CA LYS A 111 16.26 9.39 16.03
C LYS A 111 16.95 8.05 16.21
N ALA A 112 16.25 7.05 16.75
CA ALA A 112 16.82 5.71 16.90
C ALA A 112 17.11 5.07 15.53
N LEU A 113 16.19 5.20 14.56
CA LEU A 113 16.37 4.70 13.20
C LEU A 113 17.56 5.41 12.49
N MET A 114 17.68 6.73 12.66
CA MET A 114 18.76 7.51 12.09
C MET A 114 20.13 7.20 12.69
N ASN A 115 20.16 6.83 14.00
CA ASN A 115 21.38 6.54 14.73
C ASN A 115 21.73 5.05 14.75
N GLN A 116 20.99 4.20 14.05
CA GLN A 116 21.42 2.80 13.94
C GLN A 116 22.82 2.76 13.36
N PRO A 117 23.77 2.08 14.03
CA PRO A 117 25.08 1.91 13.46
C PRO A 117 24.87 1.26 12.09
N GLN A 118 25.31 1.94 11.06
CA GLN A 118 25.50 1.35 9.74
C GLN A 118 26.63 0.34 9.95
N ASN A 119 26.30 -0.81 10.56
CA ASN A 119 27.28 -1.85 10.72
C ASN A 119 27.75 -2.18 9.32
N SER A 120 28.92 -1.70 9.02
CA SER A 120 29.70 -2.16 7.90
C SER A 120 30.02 -3.64 8.16
N SER A 121 29.00 -4.49 7.91
CA SER A 121 29.32 -5.87 7.61
C SER A 121 30.31 -5.80 6.45
N ALA A 122 31.38 -6.55 6.52
CA ALA A 122 32.47 -6.52 5.54
C ALA A 122 31.97 -6.83 4.10
N SER A 123 30.70 -7.16 3.93
CA SER A 123 30.00 -7.42 2.66
C SER A 123 29.31 -6.18 2.02
N GLY A 124 29.13 -5.07 2.76
CA GLY A 124 28.46 -3.89 2.19
C GLY A 124 26.96 -4.04 1.89
N ASP A 125 26.34 -5.16 2.27
CA ASP A 125 24.99 -5.56 1.84
C ASP A 125 23.87 -5.13 2.79
N GLU A 126 24.14 -4.38 3.86
CA GLU A 126 23.08 -3.91 4.75
C GLU A 126 22.34 -2.70 4.17
N PRO A 127 21.01 -2.76 4.10
CA PRO A 127 20.22 -1.66 3.56
C PRO A 127 20.30 -0.43 4.47
N VAL A 128 20.62 0.71 3.89
CA VAL A 128 20.63 2.01 4.55
C VAL A 128 19.22 2.59 4.59
N LEU A 129 18.83 3.23 5.70
CA LEU A 129 17.55 3.94 5.79
C LEU A 129 17.48 5.04 4.73
N LYS A 130 16.59 4.88 3.77
CA LYS A 130 16.37 5.80 2.65
C LYS A 130 15.03 6.49 2.70
N GLY A 131 14.06 5.94 3.45
CA GLY A 131 12.72 6.50 3.51
C GLY A 131 12.01 6.26 4.84
N LEU A 132 11.12 7.20 5.15
CA LEU A 132 10.17 7.11 6.27
C LEU A 132 8.77 7.41 5.74
N VAL A 133 7.84 6.50 5.98
CA VAL A 133 6.41 6.73 5.76
C VAL A 133 5.77 7.05 7.09
N VAL A 134 5.21 8.25 7.22
CA VAL A 134 4.54 8.67 8.45
C VAL A 134 3.07 8.33 8.37
N ALA A 135 2.63 7.37 9.19
CA ALA A 135 1.22 7.03 9.36
C ALA A 135 0.56 8.08 10.27
N ALA A 136 0.13 9.17 9.67
CA ALA A 136 -0.43 10.35 10.35
C ALA A 136 -1.88 10.15 10.79
N THR A 137 -2.37 11.03 11.65
CA THR A 137 -3.76 11.03 12.12
C THR A 137 -4.62 11.99 11.29
N GLY A 138 -5.89 11.66 11.14
CA GLY A 138 -6.85 12.50 10.42
C GLY A 138 -6.34 12.90 9.03
N ASN A 139 -6.42 14.16 8.70
CA ASN A 139 -5.96 14.71 7.42
C ASN A 139 -4.44 14.98 7.40
N GLY A 140 -3.65 14.01 7.87
CA GLY A 140 -2.20 14.09 7.83
C GLY A 140 -1.57 14.88 9.00
N THR A 141 -2.26 15.03 10.14
CA THR A 141 -1.71 15.68 11.33
C THR A 141 -0.59 14.84 11.94
N VAL A 142 0.50 15.52 12.31
CA VAL A 142 1.68 14.93 12.94
C VAL A 142 1.98 15.68 14.24
N HIS A 143 2.38 14.97 15.29
CA HIS A 143 2.79 15.56 16.56
C HIS A 143 4.03 16.44 16.37
N GLN A 144 4.08 17.60 17.01
CA GLN A 144 5.13 18.60 16.85
C GLN A 144 6.55 18.05 17.03
N ASP A 145 6.79 17.20 18.04
CA ASP A 145 8.12 16.65 18.29
C ASP A 145 8.50 15.58 17.27
N LEU A 146 7.52 14.81 16.78
CA LEU A 146 7.75 13.86 15.69
C LEU A 146 8.07 14.63 14.40
N GLU A 147 7.33 15.70 14.10
CA GLU A 147 7.57 16.52 12.91
C GLU A 147 8.98 17.10 12.88
N LYS A 148 9.49 17.60 14.01
CA LYS A 148 10.87 18.08 14.12
C LYS A 148 11.88 17.00 13.74
N ALA A 149 11.72 15.80 14.30
CA ALA A 149 12.63 14.69 14.01
C ALA A 149 12.55 14.23 12.53
N LEU A 150 11.36 14.27 11.93
CA LEU A 150 11.17 13.96 10.51
C LEU A 150 11.83 15.01 9.60
N LEU A 151 11.77 16.29 9.98
CA LEU A 151 12.46 17.35 9.26
C LEU A 151 13.99 17.19 9.36
N GLU A 152 14.51 16.82 10.53
CA GLU A 152 15.93 16.49 10.70
C GLU A 152 16.34 15.32 9.78
N ALA A 153 15.55 14.25 9.74
CA ALA A 153 15.78 13.11 8.85
C ALA A 153 15.77 13.51 7.37
N LYS A 154 14.79 14.35 6.97
CA LYS A 154 14.72 14.88 5.61
C LYS A 154 15.96 15.70 5.23
N HIS A 155 16.44 16.56 6.12
CA HIS A 155 17.66 17.33 5.88
C HIS A 155 18.91 16.44 5.78
N SER A 156 18.89 15.27 6.42
CA SER A 156 19.95 14.26 6.31
C SER A 156 19.82 13.36 5.07
N GLY A 157 18.89 13.66 4.14
CA GLY A 157 18.73 12.95 2.87
C GLY A 157 17.80 11.75 2.90
N VAL A 158 17.05 11.54 4.00
CA VAL A 158 16.00 10.50 4.06
C VAL A 158 14.72 11.03 3.43
N ALA A 159 14.13 10.28 2.49
CA ALA A 159 12.83 10.62 1.92
C ALA A 159 11.73 10.49 2.99
N VAL A 160 10.88 11.51 3.14
CA VAL A 160 9.77 11.48 4.10
C VAL A 160 8.46 11.62 3.35
N VAL A 161 7.60 10.60 3.47
CA VAL A 161 6.26 10.57 2.89
C VAL A 161 5.24 10.56 4.04
N ARG A 162 4.26 11.43 3.95
CA ARG A 162 3.16 11.50 4.92
C ARG A 162 1.90 10.88 4.32
N ALA A 163 1.34 9.88 4.99
CA ALA A 163 0.09 9.22 4.63
C ALA A 163 -0.90 9.28 5.78
N THR A 164 -2.18 9.34 5.49
CA THR A 164 -3.22 9.23 6.52
C THR A 164 -3.45 7.77 6.90
N ARG A 165 -3.92 7.53 8.13
CA ARG A 165 -4.43 6.23 8.57
C ARG A 165 -5.95 6.10 8.37
N CYS A 166 -6.61 7.16 7.93
CA CYS A 166 -8.03 7.08 7.64
C CYS A 166 -8.26 6.22 6.39
N PRO A 167 -9.13 5.21 6.49
CA PRO A 167 -9.42 4.32 5.36
C PRO A 167 -10.30 4.96 4.29
N MET A 168 -10.92 6.09 4.61
CA MET A 168 -11.84 6.83 3.73
C MET A 168 -11.43 8.31 3.67
N GLY A 169 -11.91 8.97 2.64
CA GLY A 169 -11.53 10.35 2.33
C GLY A 169 -10.28 10.43 1.44
N ARG A 170 -10.08 11.57 0.83
CA ARG A 170 -8.91 11.90 -0.01
C ARG A 170 -8.28 13.20 0.43
#